data_abaa21eedefaa090df2ae44f89c4ff5e
#
_entry.id   abaa21eedefaa090df2ae44f89c4ff5e
#
_cell.length_a   1.000
_cell.length_b   1.000
_cell.length_c   1.000
_cell.angle_alpha   90.00
_cell.angle_beta   90.00
_cell.angle_gamma   90.00
#
_symmetry.space_group_name_H-M   'P 1'
#
loop_
_entity.id
_entity.type
_entity.pdbx_description
1 polymer ?
#
loop_
_entity_poly.entity_id
_entity_poly.type
_entity_poly.pdbx_seq_one_letter_code
_entity_poly.pdbx_strand_id
1 'polypeptide(L)'
;YGPLDAIVKGRDIDALTLVPQNPGGAWSPKKVMDMLDWVKQHYSCDTTRVYVLGMSLGGYGTMDVCGTYPDRIAAGMALCGGCSLKDVSGLGKLPFWIIHGTADRAVPVKQSKVVVDKLKRDGNDSRLIYDWWQGANHGMPARVFYMKKTYQWLFSHTLNDPDRPVNRDIDISMGDVRNAYDGVNRNAPKPELIDGPSVIKDEGNEY
;
A
#
# COMPACT_ATOMS: atom_id res chain seq x y z
N TYR A 1 0.60 -7.59 -11.44
CA TYR A 1 0.82 -7.81 -10.00
C TYR A 1 -0.03 -6.83 -9.17
N GLY A 2 -0.14 -7.10 -7.90
CA GLY A 2 -0.94 -6.33 -6.97
C GLY A 2 -1.89 -7.22 -6.17
N PRO A 3 -2.65 -6.68 -5.21
CA PRO A 3 -3.59 -7.47 -4.41
C PRO A 3 -4.63 -8.20 -5.28
N LEU A 4 -5.15 -7.55 -6.31
CA LEU A 4 -6.12 -8.18 -7.23
C LEU A 4 -5.52 -9.40 -7.93
N ASP A 5 -4.28 -9.31 -8.44
CA ASP A 5 -3.62 -10.45 -9.07
C ASP A 5 -3.33 -11.57 -8.06
N ALA A 6 -3.04 -11.23 -6.81
CA ALA A 6 -2.88 -12.22 -5.74
C ALA A 6 -4.21 -12.95 -5.44
N ILE A 7 -5.33 -12.22 -5.38
CA ILE A 7 -6.68 -12.79 -5.18
C ILE A 7 -7.03 -13.74 -6.33
N VAL A 8 -6.84 -13.31 -7.57
CA VAL A 8 -7.09 -14.14 -8.77
C VAL A 8 -6.28 -15.43 -8.73
N LYS A 9 -5.07 -15.38 -8.19
CA LYS A 9 -4.20 -16.54 -8.02
C LYS A 9 -4.49 -17.40 -6.78
N GLY A 10 -5.56 -17.08 -6.06
CA GLY A 10 -6.02 -17.86 -4.91
C GLY A 10 -5.46 -17.42 -3.57
N ARG A 11 -4.84 -16.21 -3.48
CA ARG A 11 -4.54 -15.65 -2.16
C ARG A 11 -5.84 -15.18 -1.52
N ASP A 12 -6.19 -15.82 -0.43
CA ASP A 12 -7.28 -15.37 0.41
C ASP A 12 -6.89 -14.07 1.15
N ILE A 13 -7.68 -13.02 0.93
CA ILE A 13 -7.53 -11.72 1.57
C ILE A 13 -8.90 -11.37 2.15
N ASP A 14 -9.03 -11.50 3.46
CA ASP A 14 -10.29 -11.23 4.19
C ASP A 14 -10.53 -9.72 4.30
N ALA A 15 -10.75 -9.08 3.15
CA ALA A 15 -11.02 -7.65 3.05
C ALA A 15 -11.71 -7.29 1.72
N LEU A 16 -12.51 -6.24 1.75
CA LEU A 16 -12.91 -5.55 0.52
C LEU A 16 -11.65 -4.92 -0.11
N THR A 17 -11.40 -5.23 -1.37
CA THR A 17 -10.22 -4.75 -2.07
C THR A 17 -10.61 -3.74 -3.15
N LEU A 18 -10.32 -2.47 -2.89
CA LEU A 18 -10.48 -1.38 -3.85
C LEU A 18 -9.18 -1.22 -4.64
N VAL A 19 -9.25 -1.32 -5.97
CA VAL A 19 -8.09 -1.15 -6.87
C VAL A 19 -8.37 0.01 -7.82
N PRO A 20 -8.03 1.25 -7.44
CA PRO A 20 -8.30 2.42 -8.25
C PRO A 20 -7.48 2.39 -9.55
N GLN A 21 -8.06 2.94 -10.62
CA GLN A 21 -7.35 3.23 -11.85
C GLN A 21 -6.85 4.69 -11.82
N ASN A 22 -5.57 4.88 -12.16
CA ASN A 22 -5.01 6.21 -12.36
C ASN A 22 -4.84 6.45 -13.86
N PRO A 23 -5.54 7.43 -14.45
CA PRO A 23 -5.45 7.68 -15.89
C PRO A 23 -4.09 8.25 -16.32
N GLY A 24 -3.25 8.66 -15.38
CA GLY A 24 -1.90 9.19 -15.61
C GLY A 24 -1.49 10.22 -14.58
N GLY A 25 -0.18 10.51 -14.54
CA GLY A 25 0.40 11.47 -13.59
C GLY A 25 0.46 10.97 -12.15
N ALA A 26 0.60 11.89 -11.21
CA ALA A 26 0.65 11.60 -9.79
C ALA A 26 -0.75 11.18 -9.26
N TRP A 27 -0.77 10.37 -8.21
CA TRP A 27 -1.99 10.06 -7.49
C TRP A 27 -2.51 11.31 -6.78
N SER A 28 -3.82 11.49 -6.79
CA SER A 28 -4.49 12.50 -5.97
C SER A 28 -4.99 11.86 -4.68
N PRO A 29 -4.43 12.20 -3.51
CA PRO A 29 -4.91 11.69 -2.23
C PRO A 29 -6.41 11.93 -2.02
N LYS A 30 -6.90 13.12 -2.43
CA LYS A 30 -8.32 13.44 -2.33
C LYS A 30 -9.18 12.49 -3.15
N LYS A 31 -8.85 12.24 -4.43
CA LYS A 31 -9.63 11.33 -5.28
C LYS A 31 -9.65 9.90 -4.72
N VAL A 32 -8.55 9.43 -4.13
CA VAL A 32 -8.50 8.12 -3.47
C VAL A 32 -9.45 8.09 -2.26
N MET A 33 -9.49 9.17 -1.47
CA MET A 33 -10.42 9.26 -0.34
C MET A 33 -11.87 9.38 -0.78
N ASP A 34 -12.16 10.09 -1.86
CA ASP A 34 -13.53 10.19 -2.42
C ASP A 34 -14.05 8.79 -2.84
N MET A 35 -13.18 7.98 -3.48
CA MET A 35 -13.52 6.58 -3.81
C MET A 35 -13.72 5.72 -2.56
N LEU A 36 -12.90 5.89 -1.53
CA LEU A 36 -13.08 5.20 -0.25
C LEU A 36 -14.42 5.59 0.39
N ASP A 37 -14.78 6.87 0.39
CA ASP A 37 -16.04 7.35 0.94
C ASP A 37 -17.24 6.78 0.18
N TRP A 38 -17.12 6.66 -1.14
CA TRP A 38 -18.14 5.98 -1.94
C TRP A 38 -18.29 4.50 -1.55
N VAL A 39 -17.17 3.76 -1.37
CA VAL A 39 -17.20 2.36 -0.91
C VAL A 39 -17.86 2.25 0.46
N LYS A 40 -17.52 3.13 1.40
CA LYS A 40 -18.13 3.15 2.75
C LYS A 40 -19.64 3.39 2.75
N GLN A 41 -20.15 4.11 1.75
CA GLN A 41 -21.58 4.37 1.61
C GLN A 41 -22.35 3.20 0.98
N HIS A 42 -21.67 2.37 0.17
CA HIS A 42 -22.33 1.34 -0.63
C HIS A 42 -22.06 -0.10 -0.14
N TYR A 43 -21.05 -0.30 0.70
CA TYR A 43 -20.69 -1.60 1.22
C TYR A 43 -20.54 -1.56 2.74
N SER A 44 -20.93 -2.65 3.39
CA SER A 44 -20.67 -2.84 4.81
C SER A 44 -19.19 -3.15 5.00
N CYS A 45 -18.47 -2.24 5.64
CA CYS A 45 -17.04 -2.42 5.95
C CYS A 45 -16.69 -1.76 7.30
N ASP A 46 -15.69 -2.31 7.96
CA ASP A 46 -15.14 -1.70 9.18
C ASP A 46 -14.28 -0.48 8.81
N THR A 47 -14.82 0.71 9.08
CA THR A 47 -14.17 1.99 8.77
C THR A 47 -12.95 2.29 9.63
N THR A 48 -12.72 1.52 10.70
CA THR A 48 -11.55 1.63 11.56
C THR A 48 -10.36 0.80 11.05
N ARG A 49 -10.59 -0.03 10.04
CA ARG A 49 -9.63 -0.98 9.46
C ARG A 49 -9.42 -0.71 7.97
N VAL A 50 -8.96 0.48 7.64
CA VAL A 50 -8.63 0.90 6.27
C VAL A 50 -7.13 0.84 6.06
N TYR A 51 -6.69 0.17 5.01
CA TYR A 51 -5.27 -0.04 4.70
C TYR A 51 -4.94 0.45 3.30
N VAL A 52 -3.73 0.97 3.11
CA VAL A 52 -3.24 1.40 1.79
C VAL A 52 -1.94 0.68 1.48
N LEU A 53 -1.91 0.02 0.33
CA LEU A 53 -0.75 -0.75 -0.14
C LEU A 53 -0.52 -0.48 -1.61
N GLY A 54 0.70 -0.12 -1.98
CA GLY A 54 1.01 0.16 -3.38
C GLY A 54 2.49 0.05 -3.72
N MET A 55 2.79 -0.09 -5.01
CA MET A 55 4.15 -0.24 -5.52
C MET A 55 4.44 0.76 -6.64
N SER A 56 5.69 1.22 -6.74
CA SER A 56 6.14 2.14 -7.79
C SER A 56 5.32 3.44 -7.75
N LEU A 57 4.63 3.81 -8.83
CA LEU A 57 3.68 4.92 -8.79
C LEU A 57 2.63 4.74 -7.68
N GLY A 58 2.15 3.50 -7.45
CA GLY A 58 1.28 3.17 -6.32
C GLY A 58 1.97 3.32 -4.96
N GLY A 59 3.28 3.10 -4.88
CA GLY A 59 4.09 3.37 -3.68
C GLY A 59 4.14 4.86 -3.34
N TYR A 60 4.28 5.72 -4.36
CA TYR A 60 4.13 7.17 -4.20
C TYR A 60 2.72 7.52 -3.71
N GLY A 61 1.69 7.00 -4.38
CA GLY A 61 0.30 7.22 -3.98
C GLY A 61 0.02 6.78 -2.55
N THR A 62 0.60 5.65 -2.13
CA THR A 62 0.48 5.15 -0.75
C THR A 62 1.07 6.13 0.25
N MET A 63 2.30 6.63 0.01
CA MET A 63 2.92 7.63 0.88
C MET A 63 2.14 8.94 0.90
N ASP A 64 1.69 9.41 -0.26
CA ASP A 64 0.96 10.67 -0.38
C ASP A 64 -0.42 10.59 0.31
N VAL A 65 -1.16 9.48 0.14
CA VAL A 65 -2.45 9.27 0.79
C VAL A 65 -2.30 9.14 2.30
N CYS A 66 -1.40 8.28 2.76
CA CYS A 66 -1.16 8.05 4.19
C CYS A 66 -0.61 9.30 4.88
N GLY A 67 0.27 10.05 4.21
CA GLY A 67 0.82 11.30 4.74
C GLY A 67 -0.21 12.44 4.81
N THR A 68 -1.19 12.46 3.89
CA THR A 68 -2.23 13.50 3.85
C THR A 68 -3.39 13.17 4.79
N TYR A 69 -3.78 11.90 4.91
CA TYR A 69 -4.95 11.46 5.68
C TYR A 69 -4.61 10.37 6.71
N PRO A 70 -3.60 10.59 7.59
CA PRO A 70 -3.14 9.56 8.54
C PRO A 70 -4.22 9.10 9.50
N ASP A 71 -5.19 9.96 9.83
CA ASP A 71 -6.26 9.67 10.78
C ASP A 71 -7.40 8.82 10.17
N ARG A 72 -7.32 8.54 8.86
CA ARG A 72 -8.30 7.72 8.14
C ARG A 72 -7.77 6.34 7.75
N ILE A 73 -6.48 6.09 7.95
CA ILE A 73 -5.78 4.89 7.50
C ILE A 73 -5.19 4.16 8.71
N ALA A 74 -5.55 2.90 8.90
CA ALA A 74 -5.07 2.08 10.03
C ALA A 74 -3.59 1.72 9.88
N ALA A 75 -3.16 1.33 8.69
CA ALA A 75 -1.74 1.12 8.37
C ALA A 75 -1.49 1.29 6.87
N GLY A 76 -0.26 1.59 6.49
CA GLY A 76 0.17 1.71 5.10
C GLY A 76 1.45 0.94 4.79
N MET A 77 1.57 0.43 3.55
CA MET A 77 2.79 -0.24 3.10
C MET A 77 3.16 0.23 1.68
N ALA A 78 4.31 0.88 1.55
CA ALA A 78 4.80 1.41 0.28
C ALA A 78 5.98 0.61 -0.25
N LEU A 79 5.87 0.14 -1.50
CA LEU A 79 6.89 -0.65 -2.16
C LEU A 79 7.52 0.15 -3.29
N CYS A 80 8.85 0.27 -3.29
CA CYS A 80 9.63 0.92 -4.36
C CYS A 80 9.07 2.29 -4.79
N GLY A 81 8.69 3.13 -3.82
CA GLY A 81 8.11 4.44 -4.07
C GLY A 81 8.95 5.59 -3.51
N GLY A 82 8.31 6.73 -3.41
CA GLY A 82 8.77 7.95 -2.76
C GLY A 82 7.55 8.73 -2.27
N CYS A 83 7.72 10.00 -1.91
CA CYS A 83 6.65 10.86 -1.46
C CYS A 83 6.70 12.19 -2.22
N SER A 84 5.55 12.64 -2.73
CA SER A 84 5.43 13.93 -3.42
C SER A 84 5.12 15.09 -2.45
N LEU A 85 4.78 14.77 -1.20
CA LEU A 85 4.44 15.75 -0.18
C LEU A 85 5.69 16.52 0.27
N LYS A 86 5.55 17.82 0.47
CA LYS A 86 6.59 18.66 1.09
C LYS A 86 6.74 18.34 2.58
N ASP A 87 5.62 18.09 3.26
CA ASP A 87 5.57 17.66 4.65
C ASP A 87 5.19 16.18 4.73
N VAL A 88 6.09 15.37 5.25
CA VAL A 88 5.91 13.91 5.42
C VAL A 88 5.53 13.54 6.86
N SER A 89 5.32 14.51 7.76
CA SER A 89 5.05 14.26 9.18
C SER A 89 3.83 13.38 9.43
N GLY A 90 2.83 13.44 8.54
CA GLY A 90 1.67 12.57 8.58
C GLY A 90 2.01 11.08 8.54
N LEU A 91 3.08 10.67 7.84
CA LEU A 91 3.54 9.29 7.80
C LEU A 91 4.03 8.77 9.16
N GLY A 92 4.44 9.65 10.06
CA GLY A 92 4.81 9.29 11.44
C GLY A 92 3.62 9.08 12.39
N LYS A 93 2.40 9.37 11.94
CA LYS A 93 1.17 9.28 12.76
C LYS A 93 0.47 7.92 12.68
N LEU A 94 0.89 7.05 11.77
CA LEU A 94 0.28 5.74 11.55
C LEU A 94 1.36 4.64 11.42
N PRO A 95 1.04 3.37 11.70
CA PRO A 95 1.90 2.26 11.35
C PRO A 95 2.20 2.26 9.85
N PHE A 96 3.48 2.39 9.49
CA PHE A 96 3.89 2.50 8.10
C PHE A 96 5.11 1.65 7.79
N TRP A 97 5.06 0.91 6.68
CA TRP A 97 6.15 0.04 6.26
C TRP A 97 6.62 0.40 4.85
N ILE A 98 7.91 0.66 4.70
CA ILE A 98 8.56 0.95 3.42
C ILE A 98 9.48 -0.21 3.05
N ILE A 99 9.30 -0.78 1.85
CA ILE A 99 10.20 -1.81 1.31
C ILE A 99 10.73 -1.36 -0.04
N HIS A 100 12.07 -1.41 -0.22
CA HIS A 100 12.68 -0.96 -1.46
C HIS A 100 13.95 -1.76 -1.81
N GLY A 101 14.08 -2.14 -3.07
CA GLY A 101 15.27 -2.82 -3.57
C GLY A 101 16.45 -1.86 -3.79
N THR A 102 17.64 -2.24 -3.33
CA THR A 102 18.82 -1.34 -3.46
C THR A 102 19.38 -1.27 -4.88
N ALA A 103 19.06 -2.24 -5.75
CA ALA A 103 19.43 -2.25 -7.17
C ALA A 103 18.26 -1.83 -8.09
N ASP A 104 17.26 -1.13 -7.54
CA ASP A 104 16.15 -0.57 -8.31
C ASP A 104 16.64 0.51 -9.26
N ARG A 105 16.46 0.27 -10.58
CA ARG A 105 16.84 1.19 -11.65
C ARG A 105 15.67 1.99 -12.20
N ALA A 106 14.43 1.62 -11.87
CA ALA A 106 13.22 2.34 -12.30
C ALA A 106 12.89 3.48 -11.34
N VAL A 107 12.89 3.16 -10.03
CA VAL A 107 12.75 4.16 -8.96
C VAL A 107 13.95 3.98 -8.03
N PRO A 108 14.93 4.89 -8.07
CA PRO A 108 16.11 4.77 -7.20
C PRO A 108 15.72 4.70 -5.72
N VAL A 109 16.35 3.79 -4.96
CA VAL A 109 16.10 3.59 -3.52
C VAL A 109 16.21 4.90 -2.71
N LYS A 110 16.96 5.88 -3.23
CA LYS A 110 17.08 7.22 -2.64
C LYS A 110 15.73 7.90 -2.44
N GLN A 111 14.74 7.62 -3.29
CA GLN A 111 13.39 8.22 -3.17
C GLN A 111 12.71 7.83 -1.86
N SER A 112 12.81 6.56 -1.45
CA SER A 112 12.32 6.12 -0.14
C SER A 112 13.22 6.56 1.01
N LYS A 113 14.56 6.50 0.82
CA LYS A 113 15.51 6.89 1.88
C LYS A 113 15.33 8.32 2.33
N VAL A 114 15.11 9.26 1.42
CA VAL A 114 14.86 10.68 1.76
C VAL A 114 13.65 10.84 2.70
N VAL A 115 12.59 10.04 2.49
CA VAL A 115 11.41 10.05 3.37
C VAL A 115 11.76 9.54 4.76
N VAL A 116 12.43 8.39 4.83
CA VAL A 116 12.87 7.77 6.09
C VAL A 116 13.80 8.72 6.87
N ASP A 117 14.79 9.29 6.18
CA ASP A 117 15.78 10.18 6.80
C ASP A 117 15.10 11.45 7.34
N LYS A 118 14.07 11.97 6.64
CA LYS A 118 13.32 13.12 7.11
C LYS A 118 12.50 12.79 8.35
N LEU A 119 11.77 11.66 8.35
CA LEU A 119 11.00 11.22 9.53
C LEU A 119 11.89 11.00 10.74
N LYS A 120 13.07 10.38 10.56
CA LYS A 120 14.06 10.18 11.63
C LYS A 120 14.60 11.49 12.17
N ARG A 121 15.03 12.40 11.30
CA ARG A 121 15.57 13.70 11.72
C ARG A 121 14.54 14.51 12.52
N ASP A 122 13.26 14.38 12.15
CA ASP A 122 12.16 15.13 12.77
C ASP A 122 11.59 14.38 14.00
N GLY A 123 12.16 13.21 14.40
CA GLY A 123 11.72 12.40 15.54
C GLY A 123 10.35 11.72 15.34
N ASN A 124 9.91 11.54 14.11
CA ASN A 124 8.60 11.01 13.73
C ASN A 124 8.64 9.56 13.19
N ASP A 125 9.65 8.78 13.57
CA ASP A 125 9.89 7.44 13.02
C ASP A 125 9.49 6.29 13.93
N SER A 126 8.86 6.58 15.07
CA SER A 126 8.48 5.54 16.06
C SER A 126 7.52 4.48 15.49
N ARG A 127 6.68 4.84 14.52
CA ARG A 127 5.71 3.97 13.85
C ARG A 127 6.17 3.48 12.48
N LEU A 128 7.43 3.74 12.12
CA LEU A 128 7.99 3.40 10.83
C LEU A 128 8.77 2.07 10.90
N ILE A 129 8.52 1.20 9.91
CA ILE A 129 9.39 0.08 9.54
C ILE A 129 9.93 0.36 8.14
N TYR A 130 11.19 0.03 7.88
CA TYR A 130 11.74 0.11 6.54
C TYR A 130 12.77 -0.99 6.29
N ASP A 131 12.70 -1.58 5.11
CA ASP A 131 13.60 -2.62 4.64
C ASP A 131 14.22 -2.26 3.31
N TRP A 132 15.56 -2.28 3.29
CA TRP A 132 16.37 -2.13 2.09
C TRP A 132 16.82 -3.50 1.61
N TRP A 133 16.11 -4.07 0.63
CA TRP A 133 16.45 -5.39 0.11
C TRP A 133 17.69 -5.32 -0.78
N GLN A 134 18.81 -5.80 -0.26
CA GLN A 134 20.11 -5.72 -0.92
C GLN A 134 20.13 -6.46 -2.26
N GLY A 135 20.56 -5.78 -3.32
CA GLY A 135 20.62 -6.33 -4.67
C GLY A 135 19.29 -6.56 -5.36
N ALA A 136 18.15 -6.30 -4.68
CA ALA A 136 16.84 -6.45 -5.28
C ALA A 136 16.56 -5.36 -6.31
N ASN A 137 16.04 -5.77 -7.47
CA ASN A 137 15.55 -4.87 -8.51
C ASN A 137 14.13 -4.37 -8.24
N HIS A 138 13.61 -3.51 -9.13
CA HIS A 138 12.27 -2.94 -9.01
C HIS A 138 11.14 -3.97 -8.87
N GLY A 139 11.23 -5.09 -9.57
CA GLY A 139 10.17 -6.10 -9.58
C GLY A 139 10.12 -7.01 -8.34
N MET A 140 11.23 -7.14 -7.59
CA MET A 140 11.28 -8.09 -6.48
C MET A 140 10.30 -7.76 -5.35
N PRO A 141 10.13 -6.51 -4.90
CA PRO A 141 9.17 -6.17 -3.87
C PRO A 141 7.70 -6.44 -4.24
N ALA A 142 7.36 -6.61 -5.52
CA ALA A 142 6.01 -7.02 -5.93
C ALA A 142 5.57 -8.36 -5.31
N ARG A 143 6.51 -9.21 -4.88
CA ARG A 143 6.22 -10.47 -4.20
C ARG A 143 5.47 -10.28 -2.90
N VAL A 144 5.60 -9.13 -2.27
CA VAL A 144 4.89 -8.76 -1.03
C VAL A 144 3.37 -8.90 -1.19
N PHE A 145 2.82 -8.60 -2.36
CA PHE A 145 1.39 -8.72 -2.61
C PHE A 145 0.85 -10.17 -2.47
N TYR A 146 1.71 -11.18 -2.59
CA TYR A 146 1.33 -12.59 -2.55
C TYR A 146 1.58 -13.24 -1.19
N MET A 147 2.22 -12.56 -0.25
CA MET A 147 2.56 -13.10 1.06
C MET A 147 1.40 -12.96 2.05
N LYS A 148 1.10 -14.02 2.80
CA LYS A 148 0.13 -13.96 3.91
C LYS A 148 0.58 -12.96 4.99
N LYS A 149 1.88 -12.90 5.29
CA LYS A 149 2.46 -11.99 6.29
C LYS A 149 2.16 -10.52 6.01
N THR A 150 2.08 -10.11 4.75
CA THR A 150 1.70 -8.75 4.34
C THR A 150 0.35 -8.35 4.92
N TYR A 151 -0.64 -9.23 4.72
CA TYR A 151 -2.01 -8.97 5.18
C TYR A 151 -2.13 -9.17 6.69
N GLN A 152 -1.43 -10.15 7.27
CA GLN A 152 -1.35 -10.33 8.72
C GLN A 152 -0.81 -9.07 9.40
N TRP A 153 0.26 -8.46 8.84
CA TRP A 153 0.80 -7.22 9.37
C TRP A 153 -0.18 -6.06 9.21
N LEU A 154 -0.74 -5.84 8.03
CA LEU A 154 -1.73 -4.78 7.81
C LEU A 154 -2.90 -4.94 8.79
N PHE A 155 -3.48 -6.14 8.88
CA PHE A 155 -4.68 -6.43 9.67
C PHE A 155 -4.43 -6.48 11.19
N SER A 156 -3.19 -6.46 11.63
CA SER A 156 -2.85 -6.34 13.06
C SER A 156 -3.00 -4.90 13.60
N HIS A 157 -3.39 -3.94 12.76
CA HIS A 157 -3.55 -2.54 13.15
C HIS A 157 -5.00 -2.07 12.95
N THR A 158 -5.44 -1.17 13.83
CA THR A 158 -6.74 -0.49 13.71
C THR A 158 -6.62 0.98 14.13
N LEU A 159 -7.52 1.83 13.67
CA LEU A 159 -7.62 3.22 14.13
C LEU A 159 -7.97 3.33 15.62
N ASN A 160 -8.53 2.24 16.21
CA ASN A 160 -8.90 2.19 17.61
C ASN A 160 -7.74 1.82 18.55
N ASP A 161 -6.58 1.44 17.99
CA ASP A 161 -5.41 1.11 18.81
C ASP A 161 -4.94 2.35 19.58
N PRO A 162 -4.82 2.29 20.92
CA PRO A 162 -4.23 3.37 21.71
C PRO A 162 -2.82 3.68 21.19
N ASP A 163 -2.53 4.97 20.95
CA ASP A 163 -1.24 5.44 20.44
C ASP A 163 -0.80 4.84 19.09
N ARG A 164 -1.60 3.97 18.48
CA ARG A 164 -1.37 3.34 17.18
C ARG A 164 0.06 2.78 17.02
N PRO A 165 0.49 1.85 17.88
CA PRO A 165 1.85 1.30 17.82
C PRO A 165 2.03 0.47 16.53
N VAL A 166 3.23 0.50 15.97
CA VAL A 166 3.56 -0.39 14.85
C VAL A 166 3.88 -1.79 15.36
N ASN A 167 3.26 -2.80 14.76
CA ASN A 167 3.57 -4.21 15.05
C ASN A 167 4.95 -4.55 14.44
N ARG A 168 5.91 -4.93 15.30
CA ARG A 168 7.26 -5.34 14.91
C ARG A 168 7.51 -6.84 15.06
N ASP A 169 6.50 -7.62 15.46
CA ASP A 169 6.60 -9.07 15.64
C ASP A 169 6.46 -9.82 14.30
N ILE A 170 5.90 -9.15 13.31
CA ILE A 170 5.78 -9.68 11.95
C ILE A 170 6.86 -9.06 11.08
N ASP A 171 7.83 -9.86 10.67
CA ASP A 171 8.89 -9.50 9.71
C ASP A 171 8.68 -10.18 8.35
N ILE A 172 9.30 -9.64 7.31
CA ILE A 172 9.38 -10.26 5.99
C ILE A 172 10.83 -10.60 5.69
N SER A 173 11.18 -11.88 5.87
CA SER A 173 12.50 -12.40 5.58
C SER A 173 12.71 -12.66 4.08
N MET A 174 13.96 -12.82 3.65
CA MET A 174 14.26 -13.26 2.28
C MET A 174 13.80 -14.70 2.00
N GLY A 175 13.55 -15.50 3.05
CA GLY A 175 12.86 -16.79 2.95
C GLY A 175 11.40 -16.62 2.52
N ASP A 176 10.68 -15.71 3.17
CA ASP A 176 9.30 -15.36 2.79
C ASP A 176 9.23 -14.84 1.35
N VAL A 177 10.19 -14.01 0.95
CA VAL A 177 10.28 -13.49 -0.43
C VAL A 177 10.45 -14.62 -1.47
N ARG A 178 11.28 -15.62 -1.15
CA ARG A 178 11.44 -16.80 -2.03
C ARG A 178 10.15 -17.62 -2.14
N ASN A 179 9.44 -17.76 -1.05
CA ASN A 179 8.23 -18.57 -0.89
C ASN A 179 6.93 -17.76 -1.06
N ALA A 180 7.02 -16.54 -1.59
CA ALA A 180 5.89 -15.60 -1.67
C ALA A 180 4.66 -16.18 -2.41
N TYR A 181 4.90 -17.11 -3.33
CA TYR A 181 3.85 -17.75 -4.13
C TYR A 181 3.33 -19.07 -3.56
N ASP A 182 3.76 -19.45 -2.35
CA ASP A 182 3.25 -20.67 -1.72
C ASP A 182 1.74 -20.56 -1.49
N GLY A 183 1.02 -21.60 -1.94
CA GLY A 183 -0.43 -21.67 -1.84
C GLY A 183 -1.19 -20.79 -2.85
N VAL A 184 -0.52 -20.26 -3.90
CA VAL A 184 -1.20 -19.58 -5.00
C VAL A 184 -0.95 -20.29 -6.34
N ASN A 185 -1.92 -20.26 -7.22
CA ASN A 185 -1.79 -20.79 -8.59
C ASN A 185 -1.20 -19.70 -9.51
N ARG A 186 0.09 -19.75 -9.76
CA ARG A 186 0.78 -18.77 -10.62
C ARG A 186 0.25 -18.73 -12.05
N ASN A 187 -0.36 -19.83 -12.51
CA ASN A 187 -0.91 -20.00 -13.85
C ASN A 187 -2.44 -19.85 -13.87
N ALA A 188 -3.04 -19.29 -12.81
CA ALA A 188 -4.47 -19.03 -12.81
C ALA A 188 -4.84 -18.17 -14.04
N PRO A 189 -5.90 -18.54 -14.76
CA PRO A 189 -6.38 -17.74 -15.89
C PRO A 189 -6.76 -16.35 -15.37
N LYS A 190 -6.54 -15.34 -16.20
CA LYS A 190 -7.08 -14.00 -15.90
C LYS A 190 -8.60 -14.12 -15.84
N PRO A 191 -9.28 -13.54 -14.84
CA PRO A 191 -10.72 -13.50 -14.83
C PRO A 191 -11.20 -12.79 -16.09
N GLU A 192 -12.25 -13.31 -16.71
CA GLU A 192 -13.00 -12.54 -17.68
C GLU A 192 -13.53 -11.31 -16.96
N LEU A 193 -13.29 -10.12 -17.54
CA LEU A 193 -13.92 -8.92 -17.06
C LEU A 193 -15.41 -9.10 -17.34
N ILE A 194 -16.18 -9.37 -16.30
CA ILE A 194 -17.62 -9.23 -16.37
C ILE A 194 -17.83 -7.73 -16.52
N ASP A 195 -18.45 -7.31 -17.64
CA ASP A 195 -18.91 -5.95 -17.80
C ASP A 195 -19.89 -5.67 -16.67
N GLY A 196 -19.35 -5.19 -15.56
CA GLY A 196 -20.13 -4.65 -14.47
C GLY A 196 -20.89 -3.41 -14.93
N PRO A 197 -21.83 -2.90 -14.17
CA PRO A 197 -22.50 -1.66 -14.49
C PRO A 197 -21.41 -0.63 -14.76
N SER A 198 -21.34 -0.27 -16.04
CA SER A 198 -20.36 0.63 -16.58
C SER A 198 -20.18 1.83 -15.66
N VAL A 199 -18.92 2.02 -15.25
CA VAL A 199 -18.33 3.31 -14.90
C VAL A 199 -19.38 4.35 -14.47
N ILE A 200 -19.33 4.74 -13.22
CA ILE A 200 -19.91 6.02 -12.80
C ILE A 200 -19.36 7.04 -13.80
N LYS A 201 -20.15 7.38 -14.80
CA LYS A 201 -19.86 8.51 -15.65
C LYS A 201 -19.89 9.70 -14.72
N ASP A 202 -18.74 10.35 -14.63
CA ASP A 202 -18.62 11.64 -13.97
C ASP A 202 -19.53 12.60 -14.73
N GLU A 203 -20.79 12.76 -14.27
CA GLU A 203 -21.70 13.75 -14.81
C GLU A 203 -21.18 15.12 -14.38
N GLY A 204 -20.26 15.63 -15.16
CA GLY A 204 -19.98 17.05 -15.28
C GLY A 204 -19.26 17.67 -14.09
N ASN A 205 -17.94 17.54 -14.06
CA ASN A 205 -17.08 18.63 -13.60
C ASN A 205 -15.94 18.79 -14.60
N GLU A 206 -16.11 19.70 -15.52
CA GLU A 206 -15.01 20.33 -16.27
C GLU A 206 -14.07 21.01 -15.27
N TYR A 207 -12.80 20.56 -15.27
CA TYR A 207 -11.67 21.30 -14.69
C TYR A 207 -10.64 21.53 -15.79
#